data_e2a529aefb3c88ae43cf090ea474a305
#
_entry.id   e2a529aefb3c88ae43cf090ea474a305
#
_cell.length_a   1.000
_cell.length_b   1.000
_cell.length_c   1.000
_cell.angle_alpha   90.00
_cell.angle_beta   90.00
_cell.angle_gamma   90.00
#
_symmetry.space_group_name_H-M   'P 1'
#
loop_
_entity.id
_entity.type
_entity.pdbx_description
1 polymer ?
#
loop_
_entity_poly.entity_id
_entity_poly.type
_entity_poly.pdbx_seq_one_letter_code
_entity_poly.pdbx_strand_id
1 'polypeptide(L)'
;MKYMRTNSLKRLFTLKRRSFDEDEANPHSSIIDQDNDENFKNVPLSSTPQKPTWKCFSFGEIFDATNGFSSENLVGKGGYSEVYRGLSKDGEEIAVKRLTKTSSDERKEKDFLTEIGTIGHVHHPNVISLLGCCMSNGLYLIFPFSSRGSVASLLHDVNLPPMDWQIRYKIAVGTARGLNYLHKGCQRRIIHRDIKSSNVLLNTDFEPQISDFGLAKWLPSQWTHHSIAPIEGTFGHLAPEYFMHGVVDEKTDVFAFGVFLLEIISGRKPVDGSHQSLHSWAKPILRQGQIEKLVDPRLQGAYDLPQLNELAFAASLCIRSSSTWRPTMSEVLEVMLDGDMDKERWKMPEEEEQEEFWGFEELEYECGSSFSVSPRDSTSFMDTSLDSISTRSS
;
A
#
# COMPACT_ATOMS: atom_id res chain seq x y z
N MET A 1 0.60 15.59 33.57
CA MET A 1 0.29 15.20 32.17
C MET A 1 1.04 13.95 31.66
N LYS A 2 2.01 13.38 32.37
CA LYS A 2 2.70 12.12 31.97
C LYS A 2 1.90 10.82 32.21
N TYR A 3 0.85 10.85 33.01
CA TYR A 3 0.09 9.65 33.43
C TYR A 3 -1.05 9.20 32.50
N MET A 4 -1.46 10.04 31.54
CA MET A 4 -2.54 9.67 30.60
C MET A 4 -2.06 8.90 29.36
N ARG A 5 -0.78 9.01 29.00
CA ARG A 5 -0.22 8.46 27.74
C ARG A 5 0.00 6.94 27.74
N THR A 6 0.25 6.35 28.91
CA THR A 6 0.43 4.89 29.03
C THR A 6 -0.88 4.08 29.08
N ASN A 7 -2.01 4.76 29.19
CA ASN A 7 -3.29 4.06 29.37
C ASN A 7 -3.94 3.56 28.07
N SER A 8 -3.70 4.20 26.91
CA SER A 8 -4.27 3.76 25.63
C SER A 8 -3.59 2.48 25.12
N LEU A 9 -2.27 2.43 25.15
CA LEU A 9 -1.52 1.20 24.81
C LEU A 9 -1.78 0.10 25.83
N LYS A 10 -1.84 0.41 27.15
CA LYS A 10 -2.19 -0.56 28.18
C LYS A 10 -3.62 -1.07 28.03
N ARG A 11 -4.58 -0.25 27.58
CA ARG A 11 -5.96 -0.71 27.32
C ARG A 11 -6.07 -1.72 26.18
N LEU A 12 -5.30 -1.56 25.10
CA LEU A 12 -5.26 -2.54 24.00
C LEU A 12 -4.79 -3.92 24.50
N PHE A 13 -3.83 -3.95 25.44
CA PHE A 13 -3.27 -5.19 26.01
C PHE A 13 -4.04 -5.68 27.25
N THR A 14 -4.74 -4.81 27.96
CA THR A 14 -5.56 -5.20 29.13
C THR A 14 -6.89 -5.82 28.70
N LEU A 15 -7.46 -5.40 27.56
CA LEU A 15 -8.58 -6.09 26.92
C LEU A 15 -8.22 -7.52 26.52
N LYS A 16 -6.93 -7.76 26.16
CA LYS A 16 -6.40 -9.10 25.85
C LYS A 16 -6.24 -10.00 27.09
N ARG A 17 -6.05 -9.42 28.29
CA ARG A 17 -5.92 -10.18 29.55
C ARG A 17 -7.28 -10.54 30.16
N ARG A 18 -8.29 -9.69 30.00
CA ARG A 18 -9.64 -9.95 30.54
C ARG A 18 -10.40 -11.05 29.82
N SER A 19 -10.04 -11.43 28.60
CA SER A 19 -10.64 -12.59 27.91
C SER A 19 -10.05 -13.94 28.36
N PHE A 20 -9.11 -13.96 29.30
CA PHE A 20 -8.50 -15.20 29.83
C PHE A 20 -8.96 -15.60 31.24
N ASP A 21 -9.67 -14.72 31.98
CA ASP A 21 -9.98 -14.93 33.39
C ASP A 21 -11.50 -14.98 33.69
N GLU A 22 -12.40 -15.07 32.70
CA GLU A 22 -13.86 -15.13 32.90
C GLU A 22 -14.51 -16.46 32.50
N ASP A 23 -13.86 -17.59 32.76
CA ASP A 23 -14.49 -18.91 32.75
C ASP A 23 -14.43 -19.58 34.12
N GLU A 24 -15.03 -18.93 35.16
CA GLU A 24 -15.50 -19.64 36.35
C GLU A 24 -16.59 -18.85 37.12
N ALA A 25 -17.74 -19.56 37.27
CA ALA A 25 -18.83 -19.37 38.27
C ALA A 25 -19.76 -18.13 38.09
N ASN A 26 -21.02 -18.23 37.94
CA ASN A 26 -22.10 -19.02 38.56
C ASN A 26 -23.48 -18.60 37.99
N PRO A 27 -24.54 -19.39 38.14
CA PRO A 27 -25.82 -19.23 37.47
C PRO A 27 -26.90 -18.54 38.37
N HIS A 28 -28.01 -18.18 37.75
CA HIS A 28 -29.32 -17.75 38.22
C HIS A 28 -29.70 -16.29 38.07
N SER A 29 -30.55 -16.01 37.12
CA SER A 29 -31.98 -15.73 37.39
C SER A 29 -32.73 -15.42 36.07
N SER A 30 -33.80 -16.13 35.93
CA SER A 30 -34.90 -16.03 34.98
C SER A 30 -35.66 -14.69 35.09
N ILE A 31 -36.08 -14.12 33.97
CA ILE A 31 -37.45 -13.59 33.79
C ILE A 31 -37.77 -13.62 32.29
N ILE A 32 -38.96 -14.15 32.03
CA ILE A 32 -39.68 -14.36 30.80
C ILE A 32 -40.24 -13.03 30.29
N ASP A 33 -40.13 -12.74 28.99
CA ASP A 33 -41.28 -12.20 28.26
C ASP A 33 -41.21 -12.67 26.79
N GLN A 34 -42.33 -13.27 26.39
CA GLN A 34 -42.64 -13.75 25.06
C GLN A 34 -43.10 -12.57 24.23
N ASP A 35 -42.60 -12.48 22.98
CA ASP A 35 -43.47 -12.21 21.85
C ASP A 35 -42.84 -12.72 20.55
N ASN A 36 -43.70 -13.35 19.75
CA ASN A 36 -43.45 -14.04 18.51
C ASN A 36 -42.99 -13.08 17.39
N ASP A 37 -41.99 -13.51 16.59
CA ASP A 37 -42.16 -13.52 15.16
C ASP A 37 -41.18 -14.53 14.48
N GLU A 38 -41.77 -15.46 13.77
CA GLU A 38 -41.09 -16.52 13.02
C GLU A 38 -40.50 -16.01 11.72
N ASN A 39 -39.34 -16.56 11.38
CA ASN A 39 -38.67 -16.67 10.08
C ASN A 39 -37.37 -15.87 9.88
N PHE A 40 -36.30 -16.37 10.50
CA PHE A 40 -35.01 -16.31 9.82
C PHE A 40 -34.23 -17.62 10.05
N LYS A 41 -34.13 -18.41 8.96
CA LYS A 41 -33.43 -19.70 8.95
C LYS A 41 -31.95 -19.51 9.19
N ASN A 42 -31.45 -20.28 10.15
CA ASN A 42 -30.10 -20.69 10.48
C ASN A 42 -29.01 -20.42 9.43
N VAL A 43 -28.17 -19.46 9.71
CA VAL A 43 -26.78 -19.40 9.26
C VAL A 43 -25.92 -19.75 10.50
N PRO A 44 -25.04 -20.73 10.44
CA PRO A 44 -24.20 -21.07 11.60
C PRO A 44 -23.19 -19.93 11.85
N LEU A 45 -23.39 -19.18 12.91
CA LEU A 45 -22.43 -18.23 13.44
C LEU A 45 -21.35 -19.03 14.20
N SER A 46 -20.38 -19.62 13.47
CA SER A 46 -19.18 -20.19 14.07
C SER A 46 -17.96 -19.47 13.53
N SER A 47 -17.71 -18.27 14.01
CA SER A 47 -16.38 -17.66 13.94
C SER A 47 -15.96 -17.32 15.36
N THR A 48 -15.33 -18.28 16.02
CA THR A 48 -14.43 -17.98 17.14
C THR A 48 -13.47 -16.88 16.69
N PRO A 49 -13.24 -15.82 17.50
CA PRO A 49 -12.27 -14.79 17.17
C PRO A 49 -10.91 -15.47 16.96
N GLN A 50 -10.42 -15.46 15.72
CA GLN A 50 -9.10 -16.01 15.41
C GLN A 50 -8.06 -15.24 16.23
N LYS A 51 -7.25 -15.97 17.01
CA LYS A 51 -6.14 -15.37 17.74
C LYS A 51 -5.23 -14.65 16.73
N PRO A 52 -4.79 -13.40 17.04
CA PRO A 52 -3.83 -12.72 16.18
C PRO A 52 -2.57 -13.60 16.02
N THR A 53 -2.14 -13.81 14.80
CA THR A 53 -0.99 -14.65 14.45
C THR A 53 0.34 -13.99 14.77
N TRP A 54 0.36 -12.69 15.03
CA TRP A 54 1.56 -11.92 15.35
C TRP A 54 1.90 -11.93 16.84
N LYS A 55 3.20 -11.83 17.17
CA LYS A 55 3.74 -11.90 18.54
C LYS A 55 4.38 -10.58 19.01
N CYS A 56 4.56 -10.42 20.33
CA CYS A 56 5.39 -9.34 20.86
C CYS A 56 6.82 -9.82 20.96
N PHE A 57 7.74 -9.08 20.34
CA PHE A 57 9.18 -9.30 20.45
C PHE A 57 9.74 -8.46 21.59
N SER A 58 10.75 -8.97 22.29
CA SER A 58 11.55 -8.18 23.22
C SER A 58 12.54 -7.28 22.44
N PHE A 59 12.99 -6.19 23.08
CA PHE A 59 14.03 -5.34 22.49
C PHE A 59 15.33 -6.11 22.24
N GLY A 60 15.72 -7.01 23.17
CA GLY A 60 16.92 -7.85 23.00
C GLY A 60 16.85 -8.72 21.75
N GLU A 61 15.68 -9.34 21.47
CA GLU A 61 15.53 -10.17 20.27
C GLU A 61 15.72 -9.39 18.98
N ILE A 62 15.13 -8.19 18.86
CA ILE A 62 15.28 -7.37 17.64
C ILE A 62 16.66 -6.71 17.55
N PHE A 63 17.28 -6.39 18.70
CA PHE A 63 18.62 -5.84 18.77
C PHE A 63 19.66 -6.86 18.30
N ASP A 64 19.59 -8.09 18.82
CA ASP A 64 20.46 -9.19 18.41
C ASP A 64 20.25 -9.55 16.93
N ALA A 65 18.98 -9.69 16.49
CA ALA A 65 18.63 -10.02 15.12
C ALA A 65 19.19 -9.02 14.10
N THR A 66 19.25 -7.73 14.44
CA THR A 66 19.72 -6.66 13.54
C THR A 66 21.19 -6.29 13.74
N ASN A 67 21.93 -7.08 14.55
CA ASN A 67 23.32 -6.77 14.96
C ASN A 67 23.43 -5.36 15.54
N GLY A 68 22.57 -5.05 16.52
CA GLY A 68 22.56 -3.76 17.20
C GLY A 68 22.06 -2.59 16.32
N PHE A 69 21.17 -2.87 15.35
CA PHE A 69 20.75 -1.90 14.32
C PHE A 69 21.95 -1.35 13.52
N SER A 70 22.86 -2.26 13.14
CA SER A 70 24.03 -1.91 12.34
C SER A 70 23.64 -1.19 11.05
N SER A 71 24.42 -0.20 10.65
CA SER A 71 24.24 0.50 9.37
C SER A 71 24.35 -0.43 8.16
N GLU A 72 25.07 -1.54 8.27
CA GLU A 72 25.19 -2.57 7.22
C GLU A 72 23.87 -3.30 6.99
N ASN A 73 23.00 -3.35 8.00
CA ASN A 73 21.69 -3.96 7.94
C ASN A 73 20.58 -2.96 7.60
N LEU A 74 20.89 -1.68 7.42
CA LEU A 74 19.92 -0.66 7.05
C LEU A 74 19.56 -0.83 5.56
N VAL A 75 18.33 -1.28 5.29
CA VAL A 75 17.82 -1.56 3.93
C VAL A 75 16.84 -0.51 3.44
N GLY A 76 16.37 0.37 4.32
CA GLY A 76 15.45 1.45 3.95
C GLY A 76 15.49 2.57 4.98
N LYS A 77 15.46 3.83 4.49
CA LYS A 77 15.38 5.01 5.32
C LYS A 77 14.39 5.99 4.72
N GLY A 78 13.30 6.24 5.44
CA GLY A 78 12.30 7.24 5.09
C GLY A 78 12.26 8.39 6.09
N GLY A 79 11.44 9.40 5.84
CA GLY A 79 11.29 10.55 6.74
C GLY A 79 10.80 10.19 8.15
N TYR A 80 10.12 9.06 8.31
CA TYR A 80 9.47 8.66 9.56
C TYR A 80 9.89 7.29 10.10
N SER A 81 10.63 6.52 9.31
CA SER A 81 11.06 5.18 9.72
C SER A 81 12.37 4.77 9.08
N GLU A 82 13.05 3.84 9.73
CA GLU A 82 14.20 3.10 9.22
C GLU A 82 13.88 1.61 9.25
N VAL A 83 14.28 0.89 8.21
CA VAL A 83 14.05 -0.55 8.09
C VAL A 83 15.37 -1.27 8.08
N TYR A 84 15.52 -2.23 8.99
CA TYR A 84 16.73 -3.04 9.15
C TYR A 84 16.43 -4.48 8.79
N ARG A 85 17.29 -5.10 7.98
CA ARG A 85 17.31 -6.56 7.82
C ARG A 85 17.81 -7.20 9.11
N GLY A 86 17.22 -8.30 9.50
CA GLY A 86 17.61 -9.07 10.66
C GLY A 86 17.50 -10.56 10.41
N LEU A 87 18.15 -11.34 11.26
CA LEU A 87 18.03 -12.80 11.30
C LEU A 87 17.44 -13.19 12.65
N SER A 88 16.26 -13.82 12.65
CA SER A 88 15.61 -14.28 13.89
C SER A 88 16.40 -15.44 14.51
N LYS A 89 16.13 -15.77 15.78
CA LYS A 89 16.73 -16.94 16.45
C LYS A 89 16.40 -18.25 15.75
N ASP A 90 15.27 -18.29 15.03
CA ASP A 90 14.81 -19.46 14.29
C ASP A 90 15.46 -19.56 12.89
N GLY A 91 16.36 -18.60 12.54
CA GLY A 91 17.05 -18.54 11.27
C GLY A 91 16.24 -17.93 10.12
N GLU A 92 15.08 -17.30 10.42
CA GLU A 92 14.26 -16.61 9.44
C GLU A 92 14.73 -15.17 9.23
N GLU A 93 14.75 -14.73 7.97
CA GLU A 93 15.04 -13.33 7.65
C GLU A 93 13.83 -12.46 7.94
N ILE A 94 14.06 -11.39 8.70
CA ILE A 94 13.04 -10.43 9.11
C ILE A 94 13.42 -9.00 8.71
N ALA A 95 12.41 -8.15 8.53
CA ALA A 95 12.53 -6.71 8.38
C ALA A 95 12.02 -6.04 9.66
N VAL A 96 12.89 -5.27 10.33
CA VAL A 96 12.55 -4.52 11.55
C VAL A 96 12.39 -3.05 11.18
N LYS A 97 11.14 -2.58 11.07
CA LYS A 97 10.77 -1.18 10.81
C LYS A 97 10.77 -0.42 12.14
N ARG A 98 11.74 0.47 12.32
CA ARG A 98 11.86 1.36 13.48
C ARG A 98 11.26 2.71 13.18
N LEU A 99 10.27 3.16 13.96
CA LEU A 99 9.71 4.50 13.83
C LEU A 99 10.67 5.55 14.44
N THR A 100 11.16 6.49 13.62
CA THR A 100 12.16 7.47 14.00
C THR A 100 11.56 8.78 14.56
N LYS A 101 12.41 9.65 15.15
CA LYS A 101 11.98 10.89 15.81
C LYS A 101 11.91 12.06 14.82
N THR A 102 10.77 12.31 14.17
CA THR A 102 10.66 13.49 13.29
C THR A 102 9.51 14.41 13.61
N SER A 103 8.55 14.00 14.40
CA SER A 103 7.41 14.81 14.84
C SER A 103 7.05 14.44 16.27
N SER A 104 6.02 15.03 16.84
CA SER A 104 5.60 14.73 18.22
C SER A 104 5.49 13.22 18.46
N ASP A 105 5.82 12.77 19.69
CA ASP A 105 5.65 11.36 20.09
C ASP A 105 4.22 10.84 19.84
N GLU A 106 3.22 11.74 19.83
CA GLU A 106 1.81 11.43 19.55
C GLU A 106 1.56 10.96 18.11
N ARG A 107 2.25 11.56 17.14
CA ARG A 107 2.11 11.16 15.72
C ARG A 107 2.66 9.76 15.48
N LYS A 108 3.82 9.45 16.03
CA LYS A 108 4.41 8.10 15.94
C LYS A 108 3.53 7.02 16.55
N GLU A 109 3.02 7.30 17.75
CA GLU A 109 2.13 6.38 18.43
C GLU A 109 0.86 6.14 17.60
N LYS A 110 0.31 7.18 16.99
CA LYS A 110 -0.83 7.09 16.09
C LYS A 110 -0.52 6.27 14.84
N ASP A 111 0.61 6.54 14.17
CA ASP A 111 1.01 5.81 12.95
C ASP A 111 1.26 4.34 13.27
N PHE A 112 1.94 4.03 14.37
CA PHE A 112 2.16 2.68 14.87
C PHE A 112 0.84 1.94 15.15
N LEU A 113 -0.09 2.58 15.86
CA LEU A 113 -1.38 1.99 16.19
C LEU A 113 -2.24 1.78 14.93
N THR A 114 -2.16 2.71 13.98
CA THR A 114 -2.86 2.60 12.70
C THR A 114 -2.33 1.40 11.92
N GLU A 115 -1.01 1.26 11.82
CA GLU A 115 -0.38 0.17 11.06
C GLU A 115 -0.67 -1.19 11.70
N ILE A 116 -0.46 -1.37 13.01
CA ILE A 116 -0.81 -2.61 13.71
C ILE A 116 -2.31 -2.91 13.62
N GLY A 117 -3.14 -1.90 13.88
CA GLY A 117 -4.59 -2.06 13.87
C GLY A 117 -5.12 -2.52 12.51
N THR A 118 -4.47 -2.10 11.43
CA THR A 118 -4.86 -2.45 10.07
C THR A 118 -4.27 -3.78 9.66
N ILE A 119 -2.93 -3.92 9.66
CA ILE A 119 -2.26 -5.10 9.10
C ILE A 119 -2.35 -6.33 10.01
N GLY A 120 -2.55 -6.14 11.32
CA GLY A 120 -2.61 -7.25 12.28
C GLY A 120 -3.78 -8.23 12.11
N HIS A 121 -4.74 -7.91 11.23
CA HIS A 121 -5.92 -8.72 10.92
C HIS A 121 -6.02 -9.09 9.44
N VAL A 122 -5.01 -8.75 8.65
CA VAL A 122 -4.98 -8.97 7.21
C VAL A 122 -4.16 -10.22 6.88
N HIS A 123 -4.74 -11.13 6.09
CA HIS A 123 -4.10 -12.37 5.66
C HIS A 123 -4.38 -12.60 4.18
N HIS A 124 -3.43 -12.27 3.32
CA HIS A 124 -3.53 -12.50 1.88
C HIS A 124 -2.11 -12.64 1.29
N PRO A 125 -1.88 -13.53 0.30
CA PRO A 125 -0.55 -13.72 -0.29
C PRO A 125 0.05 -12.45 -0.90
N ASN A 126 -0.79 -11.53 -1.38
CA ASN A 126 -0.36 -10.27 -1.99
C ASN A 126 -0.43 -9.07 -1.03
N VAL A 127 -0.49 -9.31 0.27
CA VAL A 127 -0.37 -8.29 1.32
C VAL A 127 0.65 -8.78 2.33
N ILE A 128 1.57 -7.89 2.74
CA ILE A 128 2.60 -8.26 3.70
C ILE A 128 1.94 -8.66 5.04
N SER A 129 2.43 -9.75 5.65
CA SER A 129 1.94 -10.18 6.96
C SER A 129 2.74 -9.57 8.09
N LEU A 130 2.10 -9.17 9.19
CA LEU A 130 2.77 -8.73 10.39
C LEU A 130 3.25 -9.94 11.19
N LEU A 131 4.56 -10.08 11.44
CA LEU A 131 5.12 -11.10 12.34
C LEU A 131 4.99 -10.68 13.81
N GLY A 132 5.09 -9.38 14.08
CA GLY A 132 4.96 -8.88 15.43
C GLY A 132 5.35 -7.43 15.61
N CYS A 133 5.42 -7.02 16.87
CA CYS A 133 5.85 -5.69 17.26
C CYS A 133 6.74 -5.71 18.52
N CYS A 134 7.49 -4.62 18.72
CA CYS A 134 8.17 -4.33 19.98
C CYS A 134 7.89 -2.89 20.38
N MET A 135 7.58 -2.67 21.67
CA MET A 135 7.30 -1.34 22.23
C MET A 135 8.30 -0.97 23.32
N SER A 136 9.32 -1.79 23.54
CA SER A 136 10.40 -1.50 24.48
C SER A 136 11.50 -0.70 23.79
N ASN A 137 11.93 0.40 24.39
CA ASN A 137 12.95 1.32 23.85
C ASN A 137 12.63 1.94 22.49
N GLY A 138 11.35 2.04 22.14
CA GLY A 138 10.87 2.58 20.88
C GLY A 138 9.66 1.83 20.35
N LEU A 139 9.27 2.14 19.10
CA LEU A 139 8.16 1.49 18.41
C LEU A 139 8.71 0.80 17.17
N TYR A 140 8.53 -0.52 17.12
CA TYR A 140 9.05 -1.38 16.05
C TYR A 140 7.96 -2.30 15.52
N LEU A 141 7.91 -2.45 14.20
CA LEU A 141 7.09 -3.44 13.51
C LEU A 141 8.01 -4.46 12.86
N ILE A 142 7.65 -5.73 12.94
CA ILE A 142 8.47 -6.83 12.43
C ILE A 142 7.69 -7.55 11.33
N PHE A 143 8.30 -7.66 10.15
CA PHE A 143 7.76 -8.28 8.94
C PHE A 143 8.70 -9.37 8.41
N PRO A 144 8.24 -10.27 7.55
CA PRO A 144 9.13 -11.08 6.72
C PRO A 144 10.02 -10.19 5.87
N PHE A 145 11.27 -10.59 5.66
CA PHE A 145 12.17 -9.83 4.80
C PHE A 145 11.88 -10.12 3.32
N SER A 146 11.65 -9.07 2.54
CA SER A 146 11.42 -9.16 1.09
C SER A 146 12.76 -9.06 0.37
N SER A 147 13.36 -10.20 0.05
CA SER A 147 14.73 -10.32 -0.46
C SER A 147 14.95 -9.67 -1.82
N ARG A 148 13.89 -9.47 -2.61
CA ARG A 148 13.95 -8.78 -3.91
C ARG A 148 13.74 -7.27 -3.80
N GLY A 149 13.48 -6.74 -2.59
CA GLY A 149 13.18 -5.32 -2.39
C GLY A 149 11.82 -4.91 -2.91
N SER A 150 11.68 -3.66 -3.32
CA SER A 150 10.44 -3.10 -3.87
C SER A 150 10.40 -3.19 -5.40
N VAL A 151 9.18 -3.11 -5.97
CA VAL A 151 9.01 -2.98 -7.41
C VAL A 151 9.77 -1.76 -7.94
N ALA A 152 9.73 -0.63 -7.24
CA ALA A 152 10.44 0.59 -7.65
C ALA A 152 11.95 0.37 -7.76
N SER A 153 12.57 -0.35 -6.81
CA SER A 153 14.01 -0.60 -6.79
C SER A 153 14.51 -1.42 -7.98
N LEU A 154 13.66 -2.30 -8.53
CA LEU A 154 14.00 -3.10 -9.71
C LEU A 154 13.57 -2.42 -11.01
N LEU A 155 12.42 -1.75 -11.01
CA LEU A 155 11.83 -1.18 -12.22
C LEU A 155 12.58 0.07 -12.69
N HIS A 156 13.01 0.92 -11.73
CA HIS A 156 13.58 2.24 -12.03
C HIS A 156 15.11 2.27 -11.94
N ASP A 157 15.77 1.16 -11.57
CA ASP A 157 17.24 1.10 -11.60
C ASP A 157 17.72 0.92 -13.04
N VAL A 158 18.42 1.93 -13.52
CA VAL A 158 18.97 1.94 -14.89
C VAL A 158 20.20 1.04 -15.06
N ASN A 159 20.82 0.63 -13.95
CA ASN A 159 22.00 -0.23 -13.95
C ASN A 159 21.62 -1.72 -14.00
N LEU A 160 20.34 -2.03 -13.72
CA LEU A 160 19.82 -3.39 -13.82
C LEU A 160 19.24 -3.66 -15.21
N PRO A 161 19.29 -4.91 -15.70
CA PRO A 161 18.52 -5.31 -16.86
C PRO A 161 17.02 -5.03 -16.62
N PRO A 162 16.27 -4.71 -17.69
CA PRO A 162 14.85 -4.44 -17.54
C PRO A 162 14.14 -5.67 -16.97
N MET A 163 13.22 -5.47 -16.06
CA MET A 163 12.37 -6.53 -15.53
C MET A 163 11.56 -7.16 -16.68
N ASP A 164 11.59 -8.47 -16.80
CA ASP A 164 10.87 -9.22 -17.82
C ASP A 164 9.36 -8.96 -17.78
N TRP A 165 8.71 -8.98 -18.96
CA TRP A 165 7.29 -8.72 -19.09
C TRP A 165 6.42 -9.66 -18.25
N GLN A 166 6.73 -10.93 -18.20
CA GLN A 166 5.95 -11.90 -17.42
C GLN A 166 6.01 -11.61 -15.92
N ILE A 167 7.13 -11.11 -15.43
CA ILE A 167 7.27 -10.66 -14.03
C ILE A 167 6.44 -9.40 -13.82
N ARG A 168 6.46 -8.43 -14.74
CA ARG A 168 5.65 -7.21 -14.68
C ARG A 168 4.15 -7.52 -14.62
N TYR A 169 3.70 -8.41 -15.49
CA TYR A 169 2.30 -8.84 -15.52
C TYR A 169 1.90 -9.56 -14.22
N LYS A 170 2.72 -10.48 -13.73
CA LYS A 170 2.52 -11.14 -12.44
C LYS A 170 2.40 -10.13 -11.30
N ILE A 171 3.26 -9.14 -11.26
CA ILE A 171 3.23 -8.07 -10.25
C ILE A 171 1.93 -7.26 -10.35
N ALA A 172 1.51 -6.88 -11.55
CA ALA A 172 0.28 -6.13 -11.76
C ALA A 172 -0.94 -6.91 -11.26
N VAL A 173 -1.10 -8.17 -11.66
CA VAL A 173 -2.22 -9.04 -11.27
C VAL A 173 -2.20 -9.32 -9.76
N GLY A 174 -1.06 -9.67 -9.19
CA GLY A 174 -0.95 -9.94 -7.75
C GLY A 174 -1.28 -8.71 -6.91
N THR A 175 -0.81 -7.53 -7.30
CA THR A 175 -1.14 -6.26 -6.61
C THR A 175 -2.64 -5.97 -6.69
N ALA A 176 -3.28 -6.18 -7.86
CA ALA A 176 -4.73 -6.04 -8.01
C ALA A 176 -5.51 -6.99 -7.08
N ARG A 177 -5.06 -8.25 -6.96
CA ARG A 177 -5.66 -9.23 -6.03
C ARG A 177 -5.54 -8.78 -4.57
N GLY A 178 -4.37 -8.27 -4.18
CA GLY A 178 -4.14 -7.71 -2.85
C GLY A 178 -5.07 -6.53 -2.55
N LEU A 179 -5.21 -5.58 -3.47
CA LEU A 179 -6.13 -4.45 -3.32
C LEU A 179 -7.59 -4.88 -3.28
N ASN A 180 -8.01 -5.78 -4.14
CA ASN A 180 -9.38 -6.31 -4.12
C ASN A 180 -9.70 -6.97 -2.77
N TYR A 181 -8.75 -7.70 -2.20
CA TYR A 181 -8.89 -8.28 -0.87
C TYR A 181 -9.03 -7.18 0.21
N LEU A 182 -8.23 -6.13 0.19
CA LEU A 182 -8.33 -5.01 1.14
C LEU A 182 -9.68 -4.31 1.06
N HIS A 183 -10.22 -4.13 -0.15
CA HIS A 183 -11.50 -3.44 -0.39
C HIS A 183 -12.73 -4.29 -0.10
N LYS A 184 -12.68 -5.61 -0.38
CA LYS A 184 -13.87 -6.50 -0.32
C LYS A 184 -13.68 -7.76 0.52
N GLY A 185 -12.46 -8.29 0.63
CA GLY A 185 -12.17 -9.53 1.32
C GLY A 185 -11.98 -9.39 2.83
N CYS A 186 -11.70 -8.19 3.31
CA CYS A 186 -11.54 -7.91 4.72
C CYS A 186 -12.89 -7.72 5.42
N GLN A 187 -12.96 -8.12 6.69
CA GLN A 187 -14.14 -7.90 7.53
C GLN A 187 -14.55 -6.42 7.61
N ARG A 188 -13.57 -5.52 7.52
CA ARG A 188 -13.76 -4.07 7.40
C ARG A 188 -12.99 -3.60 6.18
N ARG A 189 -13.62 -2.81 5.33
CA ARG A 189 -13.01 -2.24 4.14
C ARG A 189 -11.80 -1.39 4.50
N ILE A 190 -10.65 -1.68 3.91
CA ILE A 190 -9.40 -0.98 4.14
C ILE A 190 -9.04 -0.21 2.87
N ILE A 191 -8.83 1.10 3.00
CA ILE A 191 -8.29 1.96 1.97
C ILE A 191 -6.83 2.23 2.32
N HIS A 192 -5.91 1.93 1.40
CA HIS A 192 -4.47 1.99 1.64
C HIS A 192 -3.93 3.43 1.59
N ARG A 193 -4.37 4.23 0.62
CA ARG A 193 -4.04 5.65 0.41
C ARG A 193 -2.61 5.95 -0.06
N ASP A 194 -1.73 4.97 -0.17
CA ASP A 194 -0.35 5.18 -0.65
C ASP A 194 0.14 4.00 -1.52
N ILE A 195 -0.70 3.60 -2.49
CA ILE A 195 -0.34 2.57 -3.47
C ILE A 195 0.65 3.17 -4.47
N LYS A 196 1.84 2.53 -4.58
CA LYS A 196 2.94 2.91 -5.47
C LYS A 196 3.97 1.79 -5.57
N SER A 197 4.84 1.84 -6.56
CA SER A 197 5.86 0.83 -6.82
C SER A 197 6.85 0.62 -5.66
N SER A 198 7.13 1.65 -4.84
CA SER A 198 8.01 1.50 -3.66
C SER A 198 7.32 0.83 -2.46
N ASN A 199 5.99 0.78 -2.42
CA ASN A 199 5.21 0.12 -1.37
C ASN A 199 4.71 -1.28 -1.77
N VAL A 200 5.07 -1.76 -2.94
CA VAL A 200 4.87 -3.15 -3.37
C VAL A 200 6.21 -3.88 -3.28
N LEU A 201 6.34 -4.76 -2.29
CA LEU A 201 7.55 -5.55 -2.04
C LEU A 201 7.47 -6.89 -2.78
N LEU A 202 8.61 -7.46 -3.09
CA LEU A 202 8.73 -8.71 -3.84
C LEU A 202 9.42 -9.76 -3.00
N ASN A 203 8.81 -10.95 -2.90
CA ASN A 203 9.46 -12.11 -2.31
C ASN A 203 10.44 -12.76 -3.30
N THR A 204 11.06 -13.89 -2.91
CA THR A 204 12.00 -14.65 -3.75
C THR A 204 11.45 -15.03 -5.11
N ASP A 205 10.14 -15.29 -5.21
CA ASP A 205 9.44 -15.76 -6.41
C ASP A 205 8.82 -14.62 -7.23
N PHE A 206 9.17 -13.37 -6.92
CA PHE A 206 8.57 -12.17 -7.50
C PHE A 206 7.06 -12.07 -7.25
N GLU A 207 6.54 -12.67 -6.17
CA GLU A 207 5.17 -12.47 -5.76
C GLU A 207 5.06 -11.10 -5.08
N PRO A 208 4.17 -10.20 -5.55
CA PRO A 208 4.03 -8.87 -4.97
C PRO A 208 3.28 -8.89 -3.65
N GLN A 209 3.71 -8.08 -2.72
CA GLN A 209 3.09 -7.88 -1.40
C GLN A 209 2.93 -6.40 -1.12
N ILE A 210 1.69 -5.92 -1.01
CA ILE A 210 1.38 -4.54 -0.62
C ILE A 210 1.86 -4.32 0.81
N SER A 211 2.59 -3.24 1.04
CA SER A 211 3.22 -2.89 2.31
C SER A 211 3.00 -1.42 2.69
N ASP A 212 3.41 -1.02 3.89
CA ASP A 212 3.33 0.34 4.44
C ASP A 212 1.90 0.86 4.64
N PHE A 213 1.23 0.34 5.67
CA PHE A 213 -0.13 0.69 6.05
C PHE A 213 -0.22 1.93 6.97
N GLY A 214 0.85 2.74 7.06
CA GLY A 214 0.89 3.92 7.92
C GLY A 214 -0.17 4.98 7.62
N LEU A 215 -0.66 5.04 6.37
CA LEU A 215 -1.75 5.94 5.96
C LEU A 215 -3.12 5.24 5.84
N ALA A 216 -3.17 3.92 6.01
CA ALA A 216 -4.38 3.16 5.76
C ALA A 216 -5.56 3.58 6.65
N LYS A 217 -6.77 3.44 6.14
CA LYS A 217 -8.02 3.76 6.83
C LYS A 217 -9.02 2.64 6.72
N TRP A 218 -9.70 2.36 7.83
CA TRP A 218 -10.90 1.55 7.83
C TRP A 218 -12.11 2.41 7.51
N LEU A 219 -12.89 1.96 6.53
CA LEU A 219 -14.19 2.54 6.26
C LEU A 219 -15.28 1.56 6.69
N PRO A 220 -16.23 2.00 7.56
CA PRO A 220 -17.43 1.22 7.84
C PRO A 220 -18.18 0.90 6.54
N SER A 221 -18.76 -0.30 6.44
CA SER A 221 -19.50 -0.73 5.24
C SER A 221 -20.65 0.20 4.83
N GLN A 222 -21.18 0.94 5.81
CA GLN A 222 -22.28 1.91 5.61
C GLN A 222 -21.80 3.25 5.02
N TRP A 223 -20.49 3.52 5.02
CA TRP A 223 -19.92 4.79 4.54
C TRP A 223 -19.46 4.64 3.10
N THR A 224 -19.89 5.54 2.24
CA THR A 224 -19.44 5.59 0.85
C THR A 224 -18.07 6.22 0.73
N HIS A 225 -17.78 7.25 1.54
CA HIS A 225 -16.52 7.98 1.54
C HIS A 225 -16.22 8.56 2.92
N HIS A 226 -15.00 9.04 3.13
CA HIS A 226 -14.58 9.75 4.33
C HIS A 226 -13.77 10.99 3.95
N SER A 227 -13.97 12.10 4.65
CA SER A 227 -13.16 13.30 4.45
C SER A 227 -11.99 13.33 5.42
N ILE A 228 -10.78 13.50 4.90
CA ILE A 228 -9.53 13.46 5.68
C ILE A 228 -8.69 14.71 5.38
N ALA A 229 -8.25 15.37 6.46
CA ALA A 229 -7.25 16.43 6.41
C ALA A 229 -6.21 16.20 7.54
N PRO A 230 -4.93 16.52 7.33
CA PRO A 230 -4.33 17.01 6.08
C PRO A 230 -4.25 15.92 5.00
N ILE A 231 -4.06 16.34 3.74
CA ILE A 231 -3.82 15.43 2.62
C ILE A 231 -2.42 14.83 2.76
N GLU A 232 -2.34 13.52 2.76
CA GLU A 232 -1.10 12.74 2.91
C GLU A 232 -1.03 11.68 1.81
N GLY A 233 0.16 11.40 1.30
CA GLY A 233 0.39 10.41 0.25
C GLY A 233 1.53 10.84 -0.66
N THR A 234 1.67 10.16 -1.79
CA THR A 234 2.77 10.38 -2.74
C THR A 234 2.27 11.17 -3.94
N PHE A 235 2.89 12.33 -4.19
CA PHE A 235 2.60 13.14 -5.38
C PHE A 235 2.76 12.30 -6.66
N GLY A 236 1.86 12.51 -7.61
CA GLY A 236 1.76 11.70 -8.84
C GLY A 236 0.85 10.46 -8.73
N HIS A 237 0.53 10.00 -7.50
CA HIS A 237 -0.43 8.91 -7.24
C HIS A 237 -1.71 9.40 -6.55
N LEU A 238 -1.75 10.66 -6.13
CA LEU A 238 -2.93 11.22 -5.45
C LEU A 238 -4.10 11.34 -6.44
N ALA A 239 -5.24 10.76 -6.06
CA ALA A 239 -6.47 10.89 -6.82
C ALA A 239 -7.00 12.33 -6.74
N PRO A 240 -7.63 12.86 -7.80
CA PRO A 240 -8.10 14.25 -7.85
C PRO A 240 -9.03 14.63 -6.71
N GLU A 241 -10.04 13.81 -6.43
CA GLU A 241 -11.00 14.05 -5.34
C GLU A 241 -10.35 14.03 -3.97
N TYR A 242 -9.29 13.23 -3.80
CA TYR A 242 -8.55 13.23 -2.55
C TYR A 242 -7.68 14.48 -2.43
N PHE A 243 -6.99 14.85 -3.52
CA PHE A 243 -6.12 16.04 -3.54
C PHE A 243 -6.92 17.34 -3.32
N MET A 244 -8.07 17.49 -4.02
CA MET A 244 -8.87 18.73 -3.99
C MET A 244 -9.78 18.83 -2.76
N HIS A 245 -10.35 17.73 -2.32
CA HIS A 245 -11.45 17.72 -1.35
C HIS A 245 -11.19 16.85 -0.11
N GLY A 246 -10.06 16.15 -0.06
CA GLY A 246 -9.77 15.21 1.02
C GLY A 246 -10.70 14.00 1.05
N VAL A 247 -11.46 13.75 -0.02
CA VAL A 247 -12.41 12.63 -0.11
C VAL A 247 -11.65 11.34 -0.37
N VAL A 248 -11.91 10.34 0.47
CA VAL A 248 -11.24 9.02 0.42
C VAL A 248 -12.29 7.91 0.40
N ASP A 249 -12.15 7.04 -0.59
CA ASP A 249 -12.88 5.78 -0.74
C ASP A 249 -12.00 4.76 -1.47
N GLU A 250 -12.54 3.60 -1.87
CA GLU A 250 -11.79 2.61 -2.65
C GLU A 250 -11.31 3.12 -4.00
N LYS A 251 -12.00 4.12 -4.60
CA LYS A 251 -11.65 4.68 -5.90
C LYS A 251 -10.37 5.54 -5.83
N THR A 252 -10.01 6.01 -4.63
CA THR A 252 -8.71 6.65 -4.36
C THR A 252 -7.55 5.67 -4.60
N ASP A 253 -7.64 4.44 -4.08
CA ASP A 253 -6.64 3.40 -4.32
C ASP A 253 -6.65 2.91 -5.78
N VAL A 254 -7.85 2.86 -6.41
CA VAL A 254 -7.97 2.49 -7.82
C VAL A 254 -7.22 3.47 -8.72
N PHE A 255 -7.32 4.78 -8.47
CA PHE A 255 -6.54 5.78 -9.22
C PHE A 255 -5.04 5.55 -9.07
N ALA A 256 -4.57 5.42 -7.82
CA ALA A 256 -3.17 5.15 -7.53
C ALA A 256 -2.67 3.85 -8.18
N PHE A 257 -3.51 2.81 -8.22
CA PHE A 257 -3.24 1.56 -8.92
C PHE A 257 -3.14 1.76 -10.45
N GLY A 258 -3.97 2.62 -11.04
CA GLY A 258 -3.85 2.98 -12.45
C GLY A 258 -2.50 3.60 -12.78
N VAL A 259 -2.01 4.52 -11.93
CA VAL A 259 -0.66 5.10 -12.07
C VAL A 259 0.41 4.01 -11.92
N PHE A 260 0.27 3.12 -10.94
CA PHE A 260 1.15 1.96 -10.76
C PHE A 260 1.19 1.05 -12.00
N LEU A 261 0.07 0.79 -12.67
CA LEU A 261 0.05 0.06 -13.94
C LEU A 261 0.86 0.77 -15.03
N LEU A 262 0.75 2.09 -15.12
CA LEU A 262 1.54 2.87 -16.06
C LEU A 262 3.04 2.82 -15.73
N GLU A 263 3.44 2.82 -14.44
CA GLU A 263 4.83 2.57 -14.04
C GLU A 263 5.30 1.20 -14.55
N ILE A 264 4.51 0.15 -14.32
CA ILE A 264 4.82 -1.25 -14.73
C ILE A 264 5.00 -1.36 -16.25
N ILE A 265 4.10 -0.77 -17.03
CA ILE A 265 4.15 -0.82 -18.49
C ILE A 265 5.36 -0.05 -19.02
N SER A 266 5.55 1.17 -18.53
CA SER A 266 6.48 2.13 -19.15
C SER A 266 7.88 2.14 -18.55
N GLY A 267 8.07 1.59 -17.36
CA GLY A 267 9.31 1.73 -16.59
C GLY A 267 9.61 3.17 -16.15
N ARG A 268 8.67 4.11 -16.37
CA ARG A 268 8.83 5.52 -15.99
C ARG A 268 8.45 5.75 -14.52
N LYS A 269 9.06 6.77 -13.93
CA LYS A 269 8.67 7.26 -12.60
C LYS A 269 7.34 8.01 -12.68
N PRO A 270 6.56 8.07 -11.58
CA PRO A 270 5.24 8.72 -11.53
C PRO A 270 5.27 10.22 -11.80
N VAL A 271 6.42 10.85 -11.55
CA VAL A 271 6.72 12.24 -11.90
C VAL A 271 8.12 12.28 -12.50
N ASP A 272 8.27 12.94 -13.63
CA ASP A 272 9.55 13.10 -14.30
C ASP A 272 10.32 14.35 -13.84
N GLY A 273 11.51 14.58 -14.42
CA GLY A 273 12.34 15.75 -14.10
C GLY A 273 11.75 17.10 -14.52
N SER A 274 10.70 17.11 -15.35
CA SER A 274 9.96 18.31 -15.76
C SER A 274 8.71 18.56 -14.91
N HIS A 275 8.51 17.76 -13.85
CA HIS A 275 7.32 17.75 -13.00
C HIS A 275 6.03 17.30 -13.70
N GLN A 276 6.13 16.74 -14.92
CA GLN A 276 4.98 16.16 -15.59
C GLN A 276 4.60 14.82 -14.93
N SER A 277 3.33 14.64 -14.61
CA SER A 277 2.83 13.39 -14.06
C SER A 277 2.72 12.31 -15.14
N LEU A 278 2.98 11.05 -14.73
CA LEU A 278 2.95 9.90 -15.63
C LEU A 278 1.56 9.70 -16.26
N HIS A 279 0.49 9.92 -15.49
CA HIS A 279 -0.86 9.79 -16.01
C HIS A 279 -1.20 10.87 -17.04
N SER A 280 -0.75 12.12 -16.85
CA SER A 280 -0.94 13.18 -17.86
C SER A 280 -0.19 12.89 -19.16
N TRP A 281 1.04 12.36 -19.05
CA TRP A 281 1.78 11.89 -20.23
C TRP A 281 1.09 10.74 -20.96
N ALA A 282 0.52 9.77 -20.22
CA ALA A 282 -0.08 8.57 -20.78
C ALA A 282 -1.47 8.80 -21.41
N LYS A 283 -2.28 9.71 -20.86
CA LYS A 283 -3.68 9.95 -21.30
C LYS A 283 -3.82 10.16 -22.82
N PRO A 284 -3.09 11.06 -23.50
CA PRO A 284 -3.22 11.24 -24.94
C PRO A 284 -2.84 9.99 -25.75
N ILE A 285 -1.87 9.21 -25.28
CA ILE A 285 -1.42 7.98 -25.93
C ILE A 285 -2.51 6.90 -25.83
N LEU A 286 -3.10 6.74 -24.64
CA LEU A 286 -4.20 5.82 -24.40
C LEU A 286 -5.42 6.16 -25.25
N ARG A 287 -5.82 7.43 -25.31
CA ARG A 287 -6.95 7.90 -26.14
C ARG A 287 -6.76 7.64 -27.64
N GLN A 288 -5.53 7.79 -28.13
CA GLN A 288 -5.20 7.54 -29.55
C GLN A 288 -5.04 6.05 -29.86
N GLY A 289 -5.13 5.18 -28.85
CA GLY A 289 -4.89 3.74 -29.03
C GLY A 289 -3.46 3.36 -29.39
N GLN A 290 -2.49 4.29 -29.19
CA GLN A 290 -1.08 4.08 -29.53
C GLN A 290 -0.33 3.37 -28.39
N ILE A 291 -0.89 2.28 -27.89
CA ILE A 291 -0.48 1.63 -26.65
C ILE A 291 0.98 1.20 -26.64
N GLU A 292 1.51 0.81 -27.80
CA GLU A 292 2.92 0.43 -27.92
C GLU A 292 3.90 1.57 -27.54
N LYS A 293 3.46 2.84 -27.64
CA LYS A 293 4.26 3.98 -27.21
C LYS A 293 4.37 4.13 -25.69
N LEU A 294 3.51 3.43 -24.93
CA LEU A 294 3.61 3.38 -23.47
C LEU A 294 4.71 2.46 -22.98
N VAL A 295 5.07 1.46 -23.78
CA VAL A 295 5.94 0.36 -23.33
C VAL A 295 7.35 0.86 -23.06
N ASP A 296 7.96 0.35 -21.99
CA ASP A 296 9.35 0.54 -21.67
C ASP A 296 10.24 0.14 -22.88
N PRO A 297 10.96 1.10 -23.49
CA PRO A 297 11.79 0.82 -24.66
C PRO A 297 12.89 -0.20 -24.39
N ARG A 298 13.30 -0.37 -23.12
CA ARG A 298 14.31 -1.36 -22.73
C ARG A 298 13.85 -2.81 -22.95
N LEU A 299 12.53 -3.06 -23.05
CA LEU A 299 11.98 -4.37 -23.37
C LEU A 299 12.19 -4.80 -24.83
N GLN A 300 12.51 -3.86 -25.74
CA GLN A 300 12.84 -4.15 -27.15
C GLN A 300 11.82 -5.05 -27.87
N GLY A 301 10.54 -4.93 -27.53
CA GLY A 301 9.46 -5.74 -28.10
C GLY A 301 9.22 -7.09 -27.38
N ALA A 302 9.96 -7.40 -26.32
CA ALA A 302 9.79 -8.61 -25.53
C ALA A 302 8.61 -8.45 -24.53
N TYR A 303 7.40 -8.37 -25.05
CA TYR A 303 6.16 -8.29 -24.27
C TYR A 303 5.03 -9.05 -24.96
N ASP A 304 4.00 -9.40 -24.19
CA ASP A 304 2.78 -10.02 -24.70
C ASP A 304 1.76 -8.93 -25.05
N LEU A 305 1.39 -8.81 -26.32
CA LEU A 305 0.52 -7.76 -26.79
C LEU A 305 -0.92 -7.84 -26.24
N PRO A 306 -1.59 -8.96 -26.16
CA PRO A 306 -2.84 -9.12 -25.43
C PRO A 306 -2.78 -8.60 -23.99
N GLN A 307 -1.83 -9.08 -23.20
CA GLN A 307 -1.65 -8.64 -21.80
C GLN A 307 -1.33 -7.14 -21.71
N LEU A 308 -0.55 -6.59 -22.64
CA LEU A 308 -0.29 -5.14 -22.70
C LEU A 308 -1.58 -4.37 -22.92
N ASN A 309 -2.44 -4.82 -23.85
CA ASN A 309 -3.72 -4.18 -24.13
C ASN A 309 -4.65 -4.22 -22.91
N GLU A 310 -4.72 -5.35 -22.21
CA GLU A 310 -5.49 -5.51 -20.97
C GLU A 310 -5.01 -4.56 -19.86
N LEU A 311 -3.68 -4.53 -19.61
CA LEU A 311 -3.12 -3.62 -18.61
C LEU A 311 -3.31 -2.15 -18.97
N ALA A 312 -3.12 -1.77 -20.24
CA ALA A 312 -3.28 -0.40 -20.69
C ALA A 312 -4.75 0.05 -20.61
N PHE A 313 -5.68 -0.85 -20.96
CA PHE A 313 -7.11 -0.58 -20.83
C PHE A 313 -7.52 -0.45 -19.37
N ALA A 314 -7.11 -1.36 -18.49
CA ALA A 314 -7.33 -1.25 -17.05
C ALA A 314 -6.76 0.07 -16.49
N ALA A 315 -5.53 0.44 -16.85
CA ALA A 315 -4.92 1.69 -16.44
C ALA A 315 -5.75 2.90 -16.89
N SER A 316 -6.25 2.90 -18.15
CA SER A 316 -7.07 3.99 -18.70
C SER A 316 -8.36 4.21 -17.91
N LEU A 317 -9.00 3.13 -17.44
CA LEU A 317 -10.19 3.19 -16.61
C LEU A 317 -9.88 3.70 -15.20
N CYS A 318 -8.78 3.23 -14.62
CA CYS A 318 -8.38 3.56 -13.25
C CYS A 318 -7.98 5.02 -13.08
N ILE A 319 -7.32 5.65 -14.08
CA ILE A 319 -6.83 7.04 -14.01
C ILE A 319 -7.87 8.08 -14.42
N ARG A 320 -9.15 7.73 -14.53
CA ARG A 320 -10.22 8.67 -14.80
C ARG A 320 -10.31 9.72 -13.70
N SER A 321 -10.59 10.97 -14.08
CA SER A 321 -10.67 12.09 -13.13
C SER A 321 -11.84 11.92 -12.18
N SER A 322 -13.02 11.57 -12.72
CA SER A 322 -14.21 11.28 -11.93
C SER A 322 -14.13 9.90 -11.28
N SER A 323 -14.17 9.85 -9.95
CA SER A 323 -14.15 8.60 -9.17
C SER A 323 -15.33 7.68 -9.49
N THR A 324 -16.48 8.27 -9.86
CA THR A 324 -17.70 7.52 -10.24
C THR A 324 -17.47 6.58 -11.41
N TRP A 325 -16.68 7.00 -12.39
CA TRP A 325 -16.39 6.25 -13.60
C TRP A 325 -15.20 5.32 -13.52
N ARG A 326 -14.49 5.29 -12.39
CA ARG A 326 -13.44 4.29 -12.15
C ARG A 326 -14.07 2.95 -11.80
N PRO A 327 -13.51 1.83 -12.27
CA PRO A 327 -13.95 0.48 -11.87
C PRO A 327 -13.71 0.22 -10.39
N THR A 328 -14.31 -0.82 -9.85
CA THR A 328 -13.89 -1.47 -8.62
C THR A 328 -12.69 -2.37 -8.90
N MET A 329 -11.90 -2.75 -7.88
CA MET A 329 -10.78 -3.68 -8.09
C MET A 329 -11.20 -5.07 -8.57
N SER A 330 -12.44 -5.51 -8.31
CA SER A 330 -12.97 -6.76 -8.90
C SER A 330 -13.13 -6.63 -10.40
N GLU A 331 -13.69 -5.51 -10.88
CA GLU A 331 -13.87 -5.23 -12.30
C GLU A 331 -12.52 -5.00 -13.01
N VAL A 332 -11.54 -4.40 -12.32
CA VAL A 332 -10.16 -4.30 -12.82
C VAL A 332 -9.58 -5.69 -13.06
N LEU A 333 -9.77 -6.62 -12.12
CA LEU A 333 -9.31 -8.01 -12.27
C LEU A 333 -10.01 -8.74 -13.41
N GLU A 334 -11.32 -8.53 -13.64
CA GLU A 334 -12.04 -9.06 -14.79
C GLU A 334 -11.41 -8.57 -16.10
N VAL A 335 -11.16 -7.28 -16.23
CA VAL A 335 -10.49 -6.70 -17.41
C VAL A 335 -9.11 -7.32 -17.63
N MET A 336 -8.30 -7.50 -16.56
CA MET A 336 -6.93 -7.97 -16.66
C MET A 336 -6.80 -9.48 -16.91
N LEU A 337 -7.80 -10.30 -16.54
CA LEU A 337 -7.69 -11.76 -16.56
C LEU A 337 -8.58 -12.41 -17.62
N ASP A 338 -9.78 -11.85 -17.84
CA ASP A 338 -10.78 -12.46 -18.72
C ASP A 338 -10.70 -11.89 -20.14
N GLY A 339 -9.93 -10.80 -20.33
CA GLY A 339 -9.79 -10.13 -21.61
C GLY A 339 -11.09 -9.49 -22.12
N ASP A 340 -12.12 -9.43 -21.26
CA ASP A 340 -13.39 -8.80 -21.59
C ASP A 340 -13.26 -7.27 -21.55
N MET A 341 -12.78 -6.74 -22.68
CA MET A 341 -12.66 -5.31 -22.90
C MET A 341 -13.93 -4.76 -23.57
N ASP A 342 -15.10 -5.05 -23.01
CA ASP A 342 -16.35 -4.44 -23.48
C ASP A 342 -16.30 -2.92 -23.29
N LYS A 343 -15.83 -2.24 -24.33
CA LYS A 343 -15.70 -0.77 -24.33
C LYS A 343 -17.01 -0.06 -24.16
N GLU A 344 -18.12 -0.66 -24.58
CA GLU A 344 -19.46 -0.06 -24.45
C GLU A 344 -19.90 0.00 -22.98
N ARG A 345 -19.58 -1.03 -22.19
CA ARG A 345 -19.83 -1.03 -20.73
C ARG A 345 -19.15 0.14 -20.00
N TRP A 346 -18.00 0.58 -20.53
CA TRP A 346 -17.15 1.59 -19.91
C TRP A 346 -17.22 2.96 -20.59
N LYS A 347 -18.16 3.14 -21.53
CA LYS A 347 -18.31 4.40 -22.25
C LYS A 347 -18.88 5.47 -21.32
N MET A 348 -18.20 6.60 -21.28
CA MET A 348 -18.68 7.78 -20.55
C MET A 348 -19.55 8.63 -21.47
N PRO A 349 -20.51 9.43 -20.92
CA PRO A 349 -21.18 10.48 -21.68
C PRO A 349 -20.15 11.46 -22.28
N GLU A 350 -20.40 11.93 -23.50
CA GLU A 350 -19.48 12.82 -24.22
C GLU A 350 -19.20 14.13 -23.45
N GLU A 351 -20.16 14.63 -22.70
CA GLU A 351 -20.03 15.83 -21.87
C GLU A 351 -19.02 15.64 -20.74
N GLU A 352 -19.08 14.51 -20.02
CA GLU A 352 -18.15 14.16 -18.95
C GLU A 352 -16.76 13.81 -19.49
N GLU A 353 -16.67 13.25 -20.69
CA GLU A 353 -15.39 12.97 -21.36
C GLU A 353 -14.65 14.25 -21.73
N GLN A 354 -15.38 15.33 -22.06
CA GLN A 354 -14.82 16.66 -22.31
C GLN A 354 -14.35 17.35 -21.02
N GLU A 355 -15.14 17.29 -19.95
CA GLU A 355 -14.75 17.84 -18.64
C GLU A 355 -13.50 17.15 -18.08
N GLU A 356 -13.31 15.85 -18.34
CA GLU A 356 -12.12 15.12 -17.96
C GLU A 356 -10.85 15.68 -18.60
N PHE A 357 -10.96 16.32 -19.77
CA PHE A 357 -9.85 16.93 -20.48
C PHE A 357 -9.34 18.21 -19.81
N TRP A 358 -10.23 19.07 -19.32
CA TRP A 358 -9.89 20.40 -18.79
C TRP A 358 -9.46 20.39 -17.33
N GLY A 359 -9.99 19.50 -16.51
CA GLY A 359 -9.78 19.51 -15.06
C GLY A 359 -8.35 19.18 -14.60
N PHE A 360 -7.50 18.58 -15.45
CA PHE A 360 -6.12 18.23 -15.09
C PHE A 360 -5.09 19.29 -15.44
N GLU A 361 -5.29 20.04 -16.51
CA GLU A 361 -4.36 21.13 -16.89
C GLU A 361 -4.38 22.25 -15.85
N GLU A 362 -5.53 22.53 -15.22
CA GLU A 362 -5.62 23.51 -14.13
C GLU A 362 -4.89 23.05 -12.87
N LEU A 363 -4.92 21.74 -12.55
CA LEU A 363 -4.25 21.18 -11.36
C LEU A 363 -2.72 21.21 -11.45
N GLU A 364 -2.14 21.02 -12.64
CA GLU A 364 -0.68 21.11 -12.85
C GLU A 364 -0.19 22.57 -12.76
N TYR A 365 -1.02 23.54 -13.15
CA TYR A 365 -0.68 24.96 -13.11
C TYR A 365 -0.70 25.53 -11.66
N GLU A 366 -1.64 25.11 -10.81
CA GLU A 366 -1.72 25.58 -9.44
C GLU A 366 -0.65 24.95 -8.52
N CYS A 367 -0.18 23.72 -8.82
CA CYS A 367 0.84 23.04 -8.03
C CYS A 367 2.24 23.68 -8.18
N GLY A 368 2.48 24.46 -9.24
CA GLY A 368 3.76 25.16 -9.49
C GLY A 368 4.01 26.38 -8.58
N SER A 369 3.03 26.85 -7.81
CA SER A 369 3.14 28.16 -7.15
C SER A 369 3.04 28.21 -5.64
N SER A 370 2.66 27.18 -4.90
CA SER A 370 2.83 27.15 -3.43
C SER A 370 2.23 25.91 -2.75
N PHE A 371 3.06 24.90 -2.47
CA PHE A 371 2.81 24.04 -1.31
C PHE A 371 4.15 23.42 -0.86
N SER A 372 4.56 23.72 0.37
CA SER A 372 5.53 22.90 1.09
C SER A 372 4.87 21.59 1.51
N VAL A 373 4.68 20.68 0.56
CA VAL A 373 4.43 19.27 0.85
C VAL A 373 5.73 18.74 1.42
N SER A 374 5.72 18.36 2.69
CA SER A 374 6.85 17.67 3.30
C SER A 374 7.14 16.42 2.46
N PRO A 375 8.27 16.33 1.77
CA PRO A 375 8.52 15.20 0.89
C PRO A 375 8.68 13.97 1.76
N ARG A 376 7.83 13.00 1.58
CA ARG A 376 8.16 11.61 1.90
C ARG A 376 9.06 11.13 0.76
N ASP A 377 10.32 11.53 0.86
CA ASP A 377 11.30 11.27 -0.20
C ASP A 377 11.43 9.77 -0.46
N SER A 378 11.36 9.48 -1.75
CA SER A 378 11.88 8.27 -2.35
C SER A 378 13.28 7.96 -1.79
N THR A 379 13.46 6.77 -1.26
CA THR A 379 14.72 6.19 -0.84
C THR A 379 15.80 6.39 -1.93
N SER A 380 16.70 7.33 -1.71
CA SER A 380 17.95 7.38 -2.47
C SER A 380 18.85 6.25 -1.96
N PHE A 381 19.08 5.24 -2.76
CA PHE A 381 20.17 4.31 -2.56
C PHE A 381 21.48 5.10 -2.63
N MET A 382 22.29 5.07 -1.58
CA MET A 382 23.62 5.60 -1.62
C MET A 382 24.48 4.78 -2.57
N ASP A 383 24.97 5.48 -3.58
CA ASP A 383 26.05 5.04 -4.47
C ASP A 383 27.34 4.94 -3.63
N THR A 384 27.77 3.76 -3.28
CA THR A 384 29.10 3.52 -2.74
C THR A 384 30.07 3.37 -3.90
N SER A 385 30.52 4.51 -4.45
CA SER A 385 31.67 4.53 -5.32
C SER A 385 32.92 4.19 -4.51
N LEU A 386 33.52 3.08 -4.81
CA LEU A 386 34.87 2.69 -4.41
C LEU A 386 35.89 3.66 -5.04
N ASP A 387 36.34 4.62 -4.27
CA ASP A 387 37.51 5.40 -4.64
C ASP A 387 38.77 4.54 -4.56
N SER A 388 39.35 4.33 -5.71
CA SER A 388 40.62 3.70 -5.92
C SER A 388 41.75 4.51 -5.28
N ILE A 389 42.40 3.91 -4.30
CA ILE A 389 43.64 4.42 -3.71
C ILE A 389 44.76 4.38 -4.76
N SER A 390 45.13 5.54 -5.26
CA SER A 390 46.32 5.76 -6.07
C SER A 390 47.52 5.88 -5.12
N THR A 391 48.35 4.86 -5.09
CA THR A 391 49.71 4.92 -4.53
C THR A 391 50.58 5.84 -5.38
N ARG A 392 51.10 6.91 -4.79
CA ARG A 392 52.32 7.61 -5.29
C ARG A 392 53.47 7.31 -4.37
N SER A 393 54.42 6.54 -4.88
CA SER A 393 55.81 6.51 -4.42
C SER A 393 56.55 7.73 -5.00
N SER A 394 57.15 8.49 -4.17
CA SER A 394 58.51 9.09 -4.29
C SER A 394 58.83 9.79 -2.97
#